data_3c02bb4026e380667e38680a19738d9c
#
_entry.id   3c02bb4026e380667e38680a19738d9c
#
_cell.length_a   1.000
_cell.length_b   1.000
_cell.length_c   1.000
_cell.angle_alpha   90.00
_cell.angle_beta   90.00
_cell.angle_gamma   90.00
#
_symmetry.space_group_name_H-M   'P 1'
#
loop_
_entity.id
_entity.type
_entity.pdbx_description
1 polymer ?
#
loop_
_entity_poly.entity_id
_entity_poly.type
_entity_poly.pdbx_seq_one_letter_code
_entity_poly.pdbx_strand_id
1 'polypeptide(L)'
;LAGFSNVNMGLRSDLKGGTNFNSSASGNTQDNKVSYSVSTSSSSGNYGNLNQISGYSSLNSSYGPLGVSASFGDDNSKQFSASYSGGMVAHAGGIAFAPGSIGDNDAIAVVKASGAKGAGVGYGAGTIDDSGYGILPYMSAYRENRVSLDIRTLENDVEVKNTTTTTVPRSGSVVLVNFETDEGRS
;
A
#
# COMPACT_ATOMS: atom_id res chain seq x y z
N LEU A 1 -14.91 0.72 -15.77
CA LEU A 1 -14.09 1.51 -16.70
C LEU A 1 -13.24 2.48 -15.85
N ALA A 2 -11.92 2.40 -15.97
CA ALA A 2 -11.02 3.38 -15.40
C ALA A 2 -11.17 4.69 -16.19
N GLY A 3 -11.40 5.79 -15.51
CA GLY A 3 -11.53 7.11 -16.10
C GLY A 3 -10.75 8.15 -15.30
N PHE A 4 -10.35 9.24 -15.92
CA PHE A 4 -9.73 10.35 -15.20
C PHE A 4 -10.81 11.08 -14.39
N SER A 5 -10.56 11.25 -13.11
CA SER A 5 -11.44 11.95 -12.17
C SER A 5 -11.05 13.42 -11.98
N ASN A 6 -9.78 13.74 -12.23
CA ASN A 6 -9.25 15.10 -12.13
C ASN A 6 -8.41 15.41 -13.37
N VAL A 7 -8.60 16.62 -13.91
CA VAL A 7 -7.78 17.20 -14.97
C VAL A 7 -7.41 18.61 -14.56
N ASN A 8 -6.11 18.93 -14.59
CA ASN A 8 -5.58 20.24 -14.29
C ASN A 8 -4.76 20.74 -15.47
N MET A 9 -4.89 22.02 -15.78
CA MET A 9 -4.10 22.70 -16.79
C MET A 9 -3.60 24.03 -16.24
N GLY A 10 -2.34 24.34 -16.49
CA GLY A 10 -1.71 25.57 -16.05
C GLY A 10 -0.86 26.18 -17.14
N LEU A 11 -0.96 27.49 -17.32
CA LEU A 11 -0.10 28.26 -18.18
C LEU A 11 0.54 29.36 -17.34
N ARG A 12 1.84 29.46 -17.40
CA ARG A 12 2.61 30.55 -16.79
C ARG A 12 3.52 31.15 -17.82
N SER A 13 3.51 32.46 -17.94
CA SER A 13 4.44 33.21 -18.77
C SER A 13 5.19 34.20 -17.90
N ASP A 14 6.49 34.34 -18.12
CA ASP A 14 7.27 35.41 -17.55
C ASP A 14 7.33 36.60 -18.52
N LEU A 15 7.62 37.78 -17.99
CA LEU A 15 7.73 39.00 -18.80
C LEU A 15 9.03 39.08 -19.64
N LYS A 16 9.86 38.02 -19.59
CA LYS A 16 11.14 37.88 -20.28
C LYS A 16 11.08 36.90 -21.46
N GLY A 17 9.86 36.47 -21.84
CA GLY A 17 9.62 35.60 -22.99
C GLY A 17 9.65 34.14 -22.70
N GLY A 18 9.74 33.72 -21.43
CA GLY A 18 9.58 32.34 -21.01
C GLY A 18 8.10 31.98 -20.85
N THR A 19 7.72 30.79 -21.34
CA THR A 19 6.38 30.24 -21.17
C THR A 19 6.48 28.81 -20.68
N ASN A 20 5.67 28.46 -19.69
CA ASN A 20 5.56 27.10 -19.19
C ASN A 20 4.09 26.68 -19.21
N PHE A 21 3.82 25.58 -19.87
CA PHE A 21 2.52 24.92 -19.91
C PHE A 21 2.63 23.58 -19.20
N ASN A 22 1.69 23.29 -18.31
CA ASN A 22 1.57 22.00 -17.64
C ASN A 22 0.12 21.51 -17.72
N SER A 23 -0.02 20.23 -17.93
CA SER A 23 -1.29 19.55 -17.89
C SER A 23 -1.13 18.23 -17.15
N SER A 24 -2.11 17.88 -16.34
CA SER A 24 -2.14 16.58 -15.65
C SER A 24 -3.55 16.04 -15.61
N ALA A 25 -3.63 14.71 -15.67
CA ALA A 25 -4.87 13.97 -15.47
C ALA A 25 -4.60 12.83 -14.51
N SER A 26 -5.51 12.60 -13.58
CA SER A 26 -5.40 11.51 -12.60
C SER A 26 -6.74 10.84 -12.34
N GLY A 27 -6.69 9.61 -11.93
CA GLY A 27 -7.86 8.82 -11.59
C GLY A 27 -7.53 7.63 -10.71
N ASN A 28 -8.59 6.97 -10.27
CA ASN A 28 -8.51 5.73 -9.49
C ASN A 28 -9.40 4.68 -10.16
N THR A 29 -9.10 3.41 -9.89
CA THR A 29 -10.04 2.33 -10.18
C THR A 29 -11.24 2.40 -9.23
N GLN A 30 -12.36 1.77 -9.62
CA GLN A 30 -13.61 1.80 -8.84
C GLN A 30 -13.45 1.21 -7.43
N ASP A 31 -12.56 0.26 -7.25
CA ASP A 31 -12.20 -0.35 -5.96
C ASP A 31 -11.14 0.44 -5.18
N ASN A 32 -10.70 1.60 -5.71
CA ASN A 32 -9.61 2.43 -5.16
C ASN A 32 -8.29 1.69 -4.91
N LYS A 33 -8.11 0.50 -5.50
CA LYS A 33 -6.85 -0.25 -5.37
C LYS A 33 -5.74 0.33 -6.22
N VAL A 34 -6.05 0.88 -7.38
CA VAL A 34 -5.06 1.48 -8.28
C VAL A 34 -5.34 2.96 -8.45
N SER A 35 -4.34 3.80 -8.20
CA SER A 35 -4.32 5.22 -8.59
C SER A 35 -3.35 5.39 -9.75
N TYR A 36 -3.66 6.30 -10.65
CA TYR A 36 -2.80 6.60 -11.78
C TYR A 36 -2.88 8.09 -12.15
N SER A 37 -1.78 8.58 -12.67
CA SER A 37 -1.71 9.94 -13.20
C SER A 37 -0.78 10.02 -14.41
N VAL A 38 -1.11 10.92 -15.30
CA VAL A 38 -0.27 11.31 -16.42
C VAL A 38 -0.12 12.81 -16.39
N SER A 39 1.08 13.32 -16.59
CA SER A 39 1.34 14.75 -16.68
C SER A 39 2.27 15.06 -17.85
N THR A 40 2.05 16.23 -18.41
CA THR A 40 2.92 16.81 -19.43
C THR A 40 3.36 18.18 -18.99
N SER A 41 4.61 18.53 -19.26
CA SER A 41 5.12 19.86 -19.09
C SER A 41 5.83 20.29 -20.38
N SER A 42 5.59 21.51 -20.79
CA SER A 42 6.28 22.13 -21.92
C SER A 42 6.78 23.50 -21.47
N SER A 43 8.08 23.69 -21.55
CA SER A 43 8.70 24.98 -21.26
C SER A 43 9.37 25.50 -22.52
N SER A 44 9.18 26.79 -22.81
CA SER A 44 9.77 27.48 -23.92
C SER A 44 10.41 28.78 -23.41
N GLY A 45 11.61 29.08 -23.84
CA GLY A 45 12.31 30.29 -23.41
C GLY A 45 13.66 30.48 -24.12
N ASN A 46 14.42 31.45 -23.70
CA ASN A 46 15.69 31.86 -24.32
C ASN A 46 16.78 30.75 -24.30
N TYR A 47 16.60 29.71 -23.51
CA TYR A 47 17.54 28.57 -23.38
C TYR A 47 17.09 27.31 -24.11
N GLY A 48 16.03 27.41 -24.93
CA GLY A 48 15.47 26.29 -25.68
C GLY A 48 14.08 25.88 -25.19
N ASN A 49 13.56 24.86 -25.84
CA ASN A 49 12.29 24.23 -25.50
C ASN A 49 12.56 22.88 -24.86
N LEU A 50 11.84 22.57 -23.81
CA LEU A 50 11.86 21.27 -23.16
C LEU A 50 10.44 20.77 -22.97
N ASN A 51 10.14 19.61 -23.53
CA ASN A 51 8.88 18.93 -23.34
C ASN A 51 9.12 17.63 -22.58
N GLN A 52 8.29 17.38 -21.59
CA GLN A 52 8.37 16.16 -20.78
C GLN A 52 6.98 15.58 -20.59
N ILE A 53 6.89 14.27 -20.67
CA ILE A 53 5.73 13.48 -20.27
C ILE A 53 6.12 12.56 -19.13
N SER A 54 5.27 12.45 -18.12
CA SER A 54 5.47 11.52 -17.02
C SER A 54 4.17 10.81 -16.68
N GLY A 55 4.30 9.56 -16.29
CA GLY A 55 3.24 8.69 -15.81
C GLY A 55 3.60 8.13 -14.44
N TYR A 56 2.60 8.02 -13.58
CA TYR A 56 2.71 7.39 -12.28
C TYR A 56 1.52 6.45 -12.07
N SER A 57 1.77 5.30 -11.49
CA SER A 57 0.72 4.41 -11.01
C SER A 57 1.11 3.84 -9.65
N SER A 58 0.14 3.73 -8.76
CA SER A 58 0.30 3.03 -7.49
C SER A 58 -0.79 2.01 -7.28
N LEU A 59 -0.40 0.85 -6.78
CA LEU A 59 -1.25 -0.25 -6.39
C LEU A 59 -1.25 -0.37 -4.87
N ASN A 60 -2.41 -0.23 -4.24
CA ASN A 60 -2.61 -0.56 -2.84
C ASN A 60 -2.91 -2.06 -2.73
N SER A 61 -1.93 -2.83 -2.35
CA SER A 61 -2.07 -4.28 -2.14
C SER A 61 -2.12 -4.60 -0.64
N SER A 62 -2.59 -5.82 -0.31
CA SER A 62 -2.52 -6.36 1.06
C SER A 62 -1.08 -6.50 1.58
N TYR A 63 -0.11 -6.52 0.68
CA TYR A 63 1.32 -6.56 1.00
C TYR A 63 1.94 -5.17 1.22
N GLY A 64 1.19 -4.11 0.95
CA GLY A 64 1.63 -2.73 1.01
C GLY A 64 1.53 -2.01 -0.35
N PRO A 65 1.66 -0.68 -0.36
CA PRO A 65 1.60 0.12 -1.57
C PRO A 65 2.83 -0.09 -2.44
N LEU A 66 2.59 -0.36 -3.72
CA LEU A 66 3.58 -0.42 -4.79
C LEU A 66 3.38 0.77 -5.72
N GLY A 67 4.44 1.51 -6.01
CA GLY A 67 4.42 2.62 -6.95
C GLY A 67 5.38 2.39 -8.11
N VAL A 68 4.99 2.79 -9.30
CA VAL A 68 5.85 2.84 -10.48
C VAL A 68 5.69 4.18 -11.17
N SER A 69 6.78 4.74 -11.67
CA SER A 69 6.74 5.94 -12.49
C SER A 69 7.69 5.85 -13.67
N ALA A 70 7.34 6.54 -14.74
CA ALA A 70 8.19 6.73 -15.89
C ALA A 70 8.07 8.17 -16.37
N SER A 71 9.19 8.75 -16.82
CA SER A 71 9.21 10.06 -17.47
C SER A 71 10.12 10.06 -18.68
N PHE A 72 9.74 10.84 -19.68
CA PHE A 72 10.44 10.96 -20.96
C PHE A 72 10.48 12.44 -21.36
N GLY A 73 11.66 12.92 -21.69
CA GLY A 73 11.89 14.25 -22.23
C GLY A 73 12.34 14.21 -23.68
N ASP A 74 12.10 15.30 -24.40
CA ASP A 74 12.57 15.48 -25.78
C ASP A 74 14.08 15.72 -25.87
N ASP A 75 14.74 15.98 -24.73
CA ASP A 75 16.19 16.02 -24.56
C ASP A 75 16.82 14.60 -24.46
N ASN A 76 16.08 13.55 -24.81
CA ASN A 76 16.42 12.14 -24.59
C ASN A 76 16.50 11.69 -23.12
N SER A 77 16.07 12.51 -22.17
CA SER A 77 15.98 12.10 -20.78
C SER A 77 14.93 11.00 -20.62
N LYS A 78 15.30 9.94 -19.87
CA LYS A 78 14.40 8.83 -19.54
C LYS A 78 14.61 8.46 -18.08
N GLN A 79 13.56 8.43 -17.32
CA GLN A 79 13.62 8.03 -15.92
C GLN A 79 12.54 7.00 -15.64
N PHE A 80 12.93 5.94 -14.93
CA PHE A 80 12.02 4.94 -14.40
C PHE A 80 12.25 4.81 -12.91
N SER A 81 11.20 4.69 -12.13
CA SER A 81 11.30 4.36 -10.73
C SER A 81 10.24 3.35 -10.34
N ALA A 82 10.60 2.50 -9.37
CA ALA A 82 9.67 1.64 -8.65
C ALA A 82 9.88 1.85 -7.17
N SER A 83 8.79 1.91 -6.41
CA SER A 83 8.81 2.10 -4.98
C SER A 83 7.87 1.11 -4.30
N TYR A 84 8.27 0.64 -3.14
CA TYR A 84 7.45 -0.14 -2.23
C TYR A 84 7.52 0.50 -0.85
N SER A 85 6.39 0.62 -0.20
CA SER A 85 6.31 1.14 1.17
C SER A 85 5.46 0.21 2.00
N GLY A 86 6.10 -0.61 2.82
CA GLY A 86 5.45 -1.59 3.69
C GLY A 86 6.43 -2.19 4.67
N GLY A 87 5.90 -2.90 5.65
CA GLY A 87 6.66 -3.68 6.61
C GLY A 87 6.74 -5.14 6.18
N MET A 88 7.82 -5.81 6.55
CA MET A 88 8.03 -7.24 6.31
C MET A 88 8.63 -7.87 7.56
N VAL A 89 8.06 -8.98 8.00
CA VAL A 89 8.55 -9.75 9.15
C VAL A 89 8.81 -11.18 8.72
N ALA A 90 10.05 -11.63 8.86
CA ALA A 90 10.42 -13.03 8.70
C ALA A 90 10.18 -13.78 10.04
N HIS A 91 9.51 -14.91 9.97
CA HIS A 91 9.19 -15.74 11.12
C HIS A 91 9.26 -17.24 10.75
N ALA A 92 9.13 -18.13 11.72
CA ALA A 92 9.28 -19.57 11.51
C ALA A 92 8.31 -20.19 10.48
N GLY A 93 7.19 -19.53 10.19
CA GLY A 93 6.19 -19.96 9.20
C GLY A 93 6.36 -19.31 7.82
N GLY A 94 7.35 -18.41 7.63
CA GLY A 94 7.57 -17.69 6.36
C GLY A 94 7.78 -16.20 6.53
N ILE A 95 7.24 -15.43 5.62
CA ILE A 95 7.31 -13.97 5.61
C ILE A 95 5.88 -13.43 5.66
N ALA A 96 5.61 -12.50 6.58
CA ALA A 96 4.36 -11.75 6.64
C ALA A 96 4.59 -10.29 6.27
N PHE A 97 3.59 -9.65 5.68
CA PHE A 97 3.65 -8.29 5.19
C PHE A 97 2.67 -7.38 5.94
N ALA A 98 3.07 -6.12 6.12
CA ALA A 98 2.22 -5.07 6.65
C ALA A 98 2.11 -3.92 5.64
N PRO A 99 0.94 -3.27 5.53
CA PRO A 99 0.74 -2.16 4.58
C PRO A 99 1.44 -0.86 5.01
N GLY A 100 2.15 -0.84 6.12
CA GLY A 100 2.90 0.29 6.64
C GLY A 100 4.32 -0.06 7.06
N SER A 101 5.18 0.93 7.23
CA SER A 101 6.55 0.74 7.73
C SER A 101 6.52 0.24 9.18
N ILE A 102 7.51 -0.55 9.51
CA ILE A 102 7.74 -1.10 10.86
C ILE A 102 9.03 -0.50 11.39
N GLY A 103 8.97 0.11 12.58
CA GLY A 103 10.13 0.66 13.27
C GLY A 103 10.78 -0.36 14.22
N ASP A 104 12.05 -0.13 14.56
CA ASP A 104 12.85 -1.04 15.40
C ASP A 104 12.28 -1.24 16.83
N ASN A 105 11.52 -0.27 17.32
CA ASN A 105 10.91 -0.30 18.66
C ASN A 105 9.42 -0.71 18.63
N ASP A 106 8.86 -0.94 17.44
CA ASP A 106 7.47 -1.32 17.33
C ASP A 106 7.25 -2.73 17.89
N ALA A 107 6.21 -2.88 18.69
CA ALA A 107 5.74 -4.19 19.08
C ALA A 107 4.72 -4.67 18.03
N ILE A 108 4.93 -5.88 17.54
CA ILE A 108 4.22 -6.40 16.37
C ILE A 108 3.59 -7.75 16.69
N ALA A 109 2.33 -7.99 16.27
CA ALA A 109 1.81 -9.34 16.21
C ALA A 109 1.88 -9.88 14.79
N VAL A 110 2.47 -11.05 14.63
CA VAL A 110 2.27 -11.92 13.47
C VAL A 110 1.04 -12.77 13.79
N VAL A 111 -0.01 -12.56 13.02
CA VAL A 111 -1.28 -13.26 13.19
C VAL A 111 -1.34 -14.41 12.22
N LYS A 112 -1.56 -15.62 12.73
CA LYS A 112 -1.79 -16.82 11.94
C LYS A 112 -3.27 -17.18 11.98
N ALA A 113 -3.89 -17.34 10.81
CA ALA A 113 -5.25 -17.80 10.63
C ALA A 113 -5.30 -18.58 9.30
N SER A 114 -5.05 -19.89 9.35
CA SER A 114 -4.95 -20.73 8.15
C SER A 114 -6.26 -20.73 7.38
N GLY A 115 -6.20 -20.59 6.05
CA GLY A 115 -7.38 -20.55 5.18
C GLY A 115 -8.21 -19.27 5.25
N ALA A 116 -7.97 -18.38 6.22
CA ALA A 116 -8.73 -17.12 6.41
C ALA A 116 -8.20 -15.96 5.54
N LYS A 117 -7.81 -16.26 4.30
CA LYS A 117 -7.38 -15.23 3.34
C LYS A 117 -8.40 -14.10 3.23
N GLY A 118 -7.92 -12.88 3.23
CA GLY A 118 -8.75 -11.68 3.13
C GLY A 118 -9.31 -11.18 4.46
N ALA A 119 -9.23 -11.98 5.55
CA ALA A 119 -9.64 -11.52 6.87
C ALA A 119 -8.82 -10.31 7.33
N GLY A 120 -9.49 -9.26 7.80
CA GLY A 120 -8.84 -8.07 8.33
C GLY A 120 -8.21 -8.34 9.69
N VAL A 121 -7.02 -7.81 9.93
CA VAL A 121 -6.32 -7.88 11.22
C VAL A 121 -6.40 -6.51 11.89
N GLY A 122 -6.86 -6.46 13.16
CA GLY A 122 -6.80 -5.26 13.98
C GLY A 122 -7.48 -4.04 13.38
N TYR A 123 -8.77 -4.13 13.06
CA TYR A 123 -9.57 -3.03 12.49
C TYR A 123 -9.04 -2.48 11.14
N GLY A 124 -8.42 -3.34 10.33
CA GLY A 124 -7.91 -2.96 9.01
C GLY A 124 -6.44 -2.52 9.00
N ALA A 125 -5.72 -2.73 10.10
CA ALA A 125 -4.28 -2.47 10.15
C ALA A 125 -3.44 -3.45 9.31
N GLY A 126 -4.02 -4.60 8.96
CA GLY A 126 -3.42 -5.62 8.10
C GLY A 126 -4.49 -6.55 7.54
N THR A 127 -4.05 -7.50 6.74
CA THR A 127 -4.92 -8.52 6.12
C THR A 127 -4.19 -9.85 6.13
N ILE A 128 -4.92 -10.95 6.33
CA ILE A 128 -4.38 -12.30 6.19
C ILE A 128 -4.13 -12.57 4.70
N ASP A 129 -2.92 -12.95 4.37
CA ASP A 129 -2.46 -13.26 3.03
C ASP A 129 -2.76 -14.71 2.60
N ASP A 130 -2.31 -15.08 1.40
CA ASP A 130 -2.47 -16.44 0.84
C ASP A 130 -1.79 -17.52 1.69
N SER A 131 -0.78 -17.17 2.46
CA SER A 131 -0.05 -18.11 3.35
C SER A 131 -0.72 -18.28 4.72
N GLY A 132 -1.81 -17.55 4.98
CA GLY A 132 -2.55 -17.55 6.24
C GLY A 132 -1.92 -16.71 7.33
N TYR A 133 -1.08 -15.74 6.96
CA TYR A 133 -0.44 -14.82 7.91
C TYR A 133 -0.80 -13.37 7.61
N GLY A 134 -0.82 -12.56 8.66
CA GLY A 134 -0.98 -11.11 8.59
C GLY A 134 -0.22 -10.43 9.72
N ILE A 135 -0.04 -9.13 9.63
CA ILE A 135 0.67 -8.35 10.64
C ILE A 135 -0.28 -7.32 11.26
N LEU A 136 -0.29 -7.27 12.58
CA LEU A 136 -0.79 -6.13 13.35
C LEU A 136 0.43 -5.31 13.81
N PRO A 137 0.74 -4.20 13.15
CA PRO A 137 1.80 -3.30 13.56
C PRO A 137 1.34 -2.41 14.72
N TYR A 138 2.28 -1.73 15.36
CA TYR A 138 2.03 -0.64 16.32
C TYR A 138 1.26 -1.05 17.59
N MET A 139 1.53 -2.22 18.13
CA MET A 139 1.02 -2.58 19.45
C MET A 139 1.69 -1.74 20.55
N SER A 140 0.94 -1.44 21.60
CA SER A 140 1.47 -0.76 22.79
C SER A 140 2.31 -1.72 23.60
N ALA A 141 3.63 -1.46 23.73
CA ALA A 141 4.51 -2.27 24.55
C ALA A 141 4.12 -2.19 26.05
N TYR A 142 4.29 -3.30 26.74
CA TYR A 142 4.00 -3.45 28.19
C TYR A 142 2.54 -3.18 28.59
N ARG A 143 1.63 -3.25 27.64
CA ARG A 143 0.17 -3.10 27.86
C ARG A 143 -0.58 -4.24 27.20
N GLU A 144 -1.79 -4.46 27.66
CA GLU A 144 -2.72 -5.38 27.02
C GLU A 144 -3.17 -4.82 25.69
N ASN A 145 -2.96 -5.58 24.62
CA ASN A 145 -3.41 -5.25 23.27
C ASN A 145 -4.42 -6.31 22.84
N ARG A 146 -5.53 -5.86 22.29
CA ARG A 146 -6.51 -6.71 21.66
C ARG A 146 -6.15 -6.95 20.19
N VAL A 147 -5.99 -8.22 19.84
CA VAL A 147 -5.79 -8.66 18.46
C VAL A 147 -7.12 -9.25 17.99
N SER A 148 -7.68 -8.69 16.93
CA SER A 148 -8.98 -9.13 16.38
C SER A 148 -8.85 -9.47 14.89
N LEU A 149 -9.64 -10.46 14.46
CA LEU A 149 -9.87 -10.80 13.07
C LEU A 149 -11.24 -10.30 12.63
N ASP A 150 -11.28 -9.55 11.53
CA ASP A 150 -12.52 -9.19 10.85
C ASP A 150 -12.81 -10.23 9.76
N ILE A 151 -13.77 -11.09 10.02
CA ILE A 151 -14.15 -12.18 9.12
C ILE A 151 -15.13 -11.75 8.02
N ARG A 152 -15.62 -10.51 8.02
CA ARG A 152 -16.56 -10.01 7.01
C ARG A 152 -15.92 -9.87 5.63
N THR A 153 -14.60 -9.82 5.59
CA THR A 153 -13.79 -9.68 4.37
C THR A 153 -13.15 -10.99 3.91
N LEU A 154 -13.55 -12.12 4.51
CA LEU A 154 -13.09 -13.46 4.11
C LEU A 154 -13.41 -13.73 2.65
N GLU A 155 -12.42 -14.26 1.93
CA GLU A 155 -12.58 -14.70 0.54
C GLU A 155 -13.04 -16.17 0.45
N ASN A 156 -12.86 -16.95 1.51
CA ASN A 156 -13.15 -18.38 1.60
C ASN A 156 -14.15 -18.69 2.70
N ASP A 157 -14.83 -19.83 2.58
CA ASP A 157 -15.76 -20.36 3.59
C ASP A 157 -14.96 -21.07 4.71
N VAL A 158 -14.50 -20.27 5.67
CA VAL A 158 -13.72 -20.73 6.82
C VAL A 158 -14.40 -20.28 8.10
N GLU A 159 -14.63 -21.22 9.03
CA GLU A 159 -15.11 -20.92 10.36
C GLU A 159 -13.94 -20.55 11.27
N VAL A 160 -14.02 -19.41 11.94
CA VAL A 160 -13.03 -18.94 12.92
C VAL A 160 -13.63 -19.11 14.31
N LYS A 161 -13.08 -20.00 15.15
CA LYS A 161 -13.63 -20.31 16.48
C LYS A 161 -13.64 -19.10 17.41
N ASN A 162 -12.59 -18.30 17.38
CA ASN A 162 -12.47 -17.07 18.16
C ASN A 162 -11.90 -15.98 17.28
N THR A 163 -12.55 -14.83 17.24
CA THR A 163 -12.14 -13.68 16.44
C THR A 163 -11.36 -12.63 17.23
N THR A 164 -11.07 -12.89 18.50
CA THR A 164 -10.37 -11.92 19.36
C THR A 164 -9.53 -12.63 20.40
N THR A 165 -8.31 -12.14 20.60
CA THR A 165 -7.41 -12.53 21.70
C THR A 165 -6.66 -11.31 22.22
N THR A 166 -5.97 -11.46 23.34
CA THR A 166 -5.18 -10.38 23.96
C THR A 166 -3.74 -10.80 24.14
N THR A 167 -2.83 -9.85 24.04
CA THR A 167 -1.39 -10.07 24.27
C THR A 167 -0.74 -8.86 24.91
N VAL A 168 0.37 -9.07 25.63
CA VAL A 168 1.19 -8.03 26.26
C VAL A 168 2.60 -8.12 25.69
N PRO A 169 2.91 -7.39 24.61
CA PRO A 169 4.23 -7.43 24.00
C PRO A 169 5.25 -6.59 24.76
N ARG A 170 6.52 -6.86 24.51
CA ARG A 170 7.62 -5.96 24.89
C ARG A 170 7.95 -5.02 23.72
N SER A 171 8.64 -3.91 24.00
CA SER A 171 9.16 -3.03 22.95
C SER A 171 10.08 -3.79 22.00
N GLY A 172 9.92 -3.60 20.69
CA GLY A 172 10.70 -4.29 19.66
C GLY A 172 10.44 -5.80 19.55
N SER A 173 9.37 -6.32 20.17
CA SER A 173 9.07 -7.75 20.12
C SER A 173 8.11 -8.10 19.00
N VAL A 174 8.31 -9.30 18.44
CA VAL A 174 7.36 -9.93 17.52
C VAL A 174 6.64 -11.04 18.30
N VAL A 175 5.32 -10.96 18.40
CA VAL A 175 4.47 -11.94 19.08
C VAL A 175 3.69 -12.73 18.05
N LEU A 176 3.74 -14.06 18.10
CA LEU A 176 2.87 -14.90 17.27
C LEU A 176 1.51 -15.09 17.95
N VAL A 177 0.46 -14.72 17.24
CA VAL A 177 -0.93 -14.90 17.65
C VAL A 177 -1.60 -15.89 16.70
N ASN A 178 -2.08 -17.02 17.22
CA ASN A 178 -2.72 -18.05 16.42
C ASN A 178 -4.23 -18.06 16.66
N PHE A 179 -5.00 -17.94 15.57
CA PHE A 179 -6.44 -18.15 15.56
C PHE A 179 -6.74 -19.54 14.99
N GLU A 180 -7.54 -20.31 15.72
CA GLU A 180 -7.99 -21.61 15.24
C GLU A 180 -9.08 -21.43 14.20
N THR A 181 -8.84 -22.05 13.06
CA THR A 181 -9.75 -22.03 11.91
C THR A 181 -10.11 -23.46 11.52
N ASP A 182 -11.37 -23.70 11.21
CA ASP A 182 -11.84 -24.95 10.62
C ASP A 182 -12.27 -24.66 9.18
N GLU A 183 -11.64 -25.33 8.23
CA GLU A 183 -12.09 -25.30 6.83
C GLU A 183 -13.38 -26.09 6.72
N GLY A 184 -14.47 -25.45 6.30
CA GLY A 184 -15.71 -26.11 6.02
C GLY A 184 -15.50 -27.19 4.94
N ARG A 185 -15.72 -28.46 5.29
CA ARG A 185 -15.79 -29.52 4.28
C ARG A 185 -17.08 -29.31 3.47
N SER A 186 -16.93 -28.86 2.23
CA SER A 186 -17.96 -29.00 1.20
C SER A 186 -18.10 -30.47 0.75
#